data_64d2bf5b17bc5f98010be1b36cab5bb4
#
_entry.id   64d2bf5b17bc5f98010be1b36cab5bb4
#
_cell.length_a   1.000
_cell.length_b   1.000
_cell.length_c   1.000
_cell.angle_alpha   90.00
_cell.angle_beta   90.00
_cell.angle_gamma   90.00
#
_symmetry.space_group_name_H-M   'P 1'
#
loop_
_entity.id
_entity.type
_entity.pdbx_description
1 polymer ?
#
loop_
_entity_poly.entity_id
_entity_poly.type
_entity_poly.pdbx_seq_one_letter_code
_entity_poly.pdbx_strand_id
1 'polypeptide(L)'
;MEKIVVQGGDNRLVGSVTIEGAKNAVLPLLAATILASEGKTVLQNVPILSDVFTMNQVVRGLNAKVDFDEEAHLVEVDATGDITEEAPYKYVSKMRASIVVLGPILARVGHAKVSMPGGCTIGSRPIDLHLKGLEAMGAKISQTAGYIEAKADRLHGAHIYMDFPSVGATQNLMMAATLADGVTVIENAAREPEIVDLAILLNEMGAKVKGAGTETITITGVEKLHGTTHNVVQDRIEAGTFMVAAAMTGGDVLIKDAVWEHNRPLIAKLLEMGVEVMEEIEGIRVRSQLENLKAVHVKTLPHPGFPTDMQAQFTALMTVAKGESTMVETVFENRFQHLEEMRRMGLHSEIIRDTARIVGGQPLQGAEVLSTDLRASAALILTGLVAQGETVVGKLVHLDRGYYRFHEKLAQLGAKIQRIEASDEDE
;
A
#
# COMPACT_ATOMS: atom_id res chain seq x y z
N MET A 1 26.04 -1.93 -0.66
CA MET A 1 24.64 -1.63 -0.30
C MET A 1 24.22 -0.29 -0.91
N GLU A 2 23.01 -0.14 -1.42
CA GLU A 2 22.59 1.13 -2.06
C GLU A 2 22.09 2.15 -1.02
N LYS A 3 22.35 3.41 -1.29
CA LYS A 3 21.88 4.55 -0.49
C LYS A 3 21.34 5.65 -1.43
N ILE A 4 20.43 6.48 -0.93
CA ILE A 4 19.99 7.69 -1.61
C ILE A 4 20.65 8.89 -0.93
N VAL A 5 21.28 9.74 -1.76
CA VAL A 5 21.92 10.99 -1.33
C VAL A 5 21.11 12.16 -1.85
N VAL A 6 20.70 13.04 -0.95
CA VAL A 6 19.91 14.23 -1.25
C VAL A 6 20.70 15.47 -0.87
N GLN A 7 20.93 16.37 -1.83
CA GLN A 7 21.44 17.70 -1.54
C GLN A 7 20.27 18.64 -1.28
N GLY A 8 20.09 18.97 0.00
CA GLY A 8 18.92 19.70 0.47
C GLY A 8 19.04 21.22 0.38
N GLY A 9 18.00 21.88 0.82
CA GLY A 9 17.90 23.33 1.01
C GLY A 9 17.16 24.05 -0.12
N ASP A 10 17.45 23.75 -1.36
CA ASP A 10 17.05 24.59 -2.51
C ASP A 10 16.28 23.82 -3.58
N ASN A 11 15.63 22.73 -3.19
CA ASN A 11 14.84 21.92 -4.10
C ASN A 11 13.41 22.48 -4.23
N ARG A 12 13.12 23.09 -5.34
CA ARG A 12 11.76 23.44 -5.73
C ARG A 12 11.33 22.50 -6.85
N LEU A 13 10.34 21.66 -6.59
CA LEU A 13 9.88 20.69 -7.58
C LEU A 13 8.91 21.35 -8.57
N VAL A 14 9.20 21.19 -9.87
CA VAL A 14 8.39 21.74 -10.95
C VAL A 14 8.32 20.74 -12.10
N GLY A 15 7.14 20.61 -12.69
CA GLY A 15 6.93 19.76 -13.85
C GLY A 15 5.76 18.80 -13.68
N SER A 16 5.88 17.63 -14.27
CA SER A 16 4.86 16.59 -14.17
C SER A 16 5.50 15.24 -13.87
N VAL A 17 4.75 14.41 -13.14
CA VAL A 17 5.12 13.03 -12.83
C VAL A 17 3.92 12.13 -13.08
N THR A 18 4.16 10.96 -13.66
CA THR A 18 3.13 9.95 -13.88
C THR A 18 3.22 8.90 -12.79
N ILE A 19 2.11 8.61 -12.12
CA ILE A 19 2.05 7.59 -11.10
C ILE A 19 1.81 6.20 -11.69
N GLU A 20 2.23 5.18 -10.94
CA GLU A 20 2.13 3.78 -11.30
C GLU A 20 0.81 3.14 -10.86
N GLY A 21 0.56 1.91 -11.28
CA GLY A 21 -0.48 1.07 -10.70
C GLY A 21 -0.24 0.84 -9.21
N ALA A 22 -1.33 0.66 -8.46
CA ALA A 22 -1.29 0.59 -7.00
C ALA A 22 -0.68 -0.73 -6.50
N LYS A 23 0.35 -0.63 -5.67
CA LYS A 23 0.90 -1.77 -4.92
C LYS A 23 -0.19 -2.50 -4.13
N ASN A 24 -0.98 -1.74 -3.37
CA ASN A 24 -2.01 -2.29 -2.49
C ASN A 24 -3.20 -2.89 -3.25
N ALA A 25 -3.31 -2.63 -4.55
CA ALA A 25 -4.27 -3.28 -5.44
C ALA A 25 -3.68 -4.52 -6.12
N VAL A 26 -2.49 -4.41 -6.70
CA VAL A 26 -1.92 -5.47 -7.53
C VAL A 26 -1.63 -6.76 -6.74
N LEU A 27 -1.24 -6.67 -5.48
CA LEU A 27 -0.97 -7.86 -4.67
C LEU A 27 -2.21 -8.74 -4.50
N PRO A 28 -3.37 -8.23 -4.05
CA PRO A 28 -4.59 -9.05 -4.02
C PRO A 28 -5.11 -9.43 -5.40
N LEU A 29 -4.91 -8.61 -6.44
CA LEU A 29 -5.28 -8.98 -7.82
C LEU A 29 -4.49 -10.20 -8.30
N LEU A 30 -3.19 -10.27 -8.01
CA LEU A 30 -2.37 -11.45 -8.29
C LEU A 30 -2.87 -12.69 -7.53
N ALA A 31 -3.25 -12.55 -6.26
CA ALA A 31 -3.85 -13.64 -5.50
C ALA A 31 -5.16 -14.11 -6.13
N ALA A 32 -5.99 -13.21 -6.60
CA ALA A 32 -7.27 -13.52 -7.25
C ALA A 32 -7.10 -14.32 -8.56
N THR A 33 -5.98 -14.19 -9.25
CA THR A 33 -5.73 -14.95 -10.50
C THR A 33 -5.76 -16.46 -10.30
N ILE A 34 -5.50 -16.94 -9.08
CA ILE A 34 -5.54 -18.36 -8.73
C ILE A 34 -6.96 -18.94 -8.87
N LEU A 35 -7.97 -18.09 -8.76
CA LEU A 35 -9.38 -18.51 -8.85
C LEU A 35 -9.83 -18.90 -10.27
N ALA A 36 -9.09 -18.50 -11.32
CA ALA A 36 -9.44 -18.76 -12.70
C ALA A 36 -9.07 -20.18 -13.10
N SER A 37 -10.06 -21.06 -13.20
CA SER A 37 -9.88 -22.44 -13.67
C SER A 37 -9.88 -22.57 -15.20
N GLU A 38 -10.27 -21.52 -15.91
CA GLU A 38 -10.31 -21.45 -17.38
C GLU A 38 -9.73 -20.11 -17.86
N GLY A 39 -8.97 -20.17 -18.94
CA GLY A 39 -8.37 -18.98 -19.54
C GLY A 39 -7.25 -18.38 -18.73
N LYS A 40 -6.60 -17.37 -19.30
CA LYS A 40 -5.50 -16.63 -18.67
C LYS A 40 -5.99 -15.28 -18.18
N THR A 41 -5.41 -14.82 -17.06
CA THR A 41 -5.64 -13.47 -16.54
C THR A 41 -4.46 -12.57 -16.91
N VAL A 42 -4.75 -11.42 -17.49
CA VAL A 42 -3.75 -10.41 -17.84
C VAL A 42 -3.99 -9.18 -16.99
N LEU A 43 -3.00 -8.79 -16.21
CA LEU A 43 -3.01 -7.55 -15.44
C LEU A 43 -2.13 -6.52 -16.13
N GLN A 44 -2.70 -5.37 -16.45
CA GLN A 44 -2.01 -4.23 -17.07
C GLN A 44 -1.73 -3.16 -16.03
N ASN A 45 -0.79 -2.25 -16.31
CA ASN A 45 -0.38 -1.19 -15.40
C ASN A 45 0.17 -1.73 -14.07
N VAL A 46 0.92 -2.83 -14.16
CA VAL A 46 1.54 -3.46 -12.99
C VAL A 46 2.81 -2.72 -12.61
N PRO A 47 2.95 -2.23 -11.36
CA PRO A 47 4.16 -1.55 -10.95
C PRO A 47 5.33 -2.53 -10.78
N ILE A 48 6.54 -2.06 -11.09
CA ILE A 48 7.76 -2.86 -10.95
C ILE A 48 8.30 -2.66 -9.55
N LEU A 49 7.86 -3.52 -8.63
CA LEU A 49 8.17 -3.44 -7.20
C LEU A 49 8.68 -4.80 -6.71
N SER A 50 9.55 -4.79 -5.70
CA SER A 50 10.05 -6.04 -5.12
C SER A 50 8.92 -6.91 -4.55
N ASP A 51 7.88 -6.31 -3.98
CA ASP A 51 6.71 -7.05 -3.48
C ASP A 51 5.90 -7.72 -4.61
N VAL A 52 5.88 -7.14 -5.81
CA VAL A 52 5.25 -7.77 -6.99
C VAL A 52 6.04 -9.00 -7.44
N PHE A 53 7.36 -8.91 -7.50
CA PHE A 53 8.20 -10.09 -7.80
C PHE A 53 8.00 -11.19 -6.76
N THR A 54 7.92 -10.83 -5.48
CA THR A 54 7.66 -11.80 -4.41
C THR A 54 6.29 -12.47 -4.56
N MET A 55 5.23 -11.70 -4.83
CA MET A 55 3.89 -12.26 -5.04
C MET A 55 3.84 -13.16 -6.29
N ASN A 56 4.52 -12.78 -7.37
CA ASN A 56 4.65 -13.62 -8.55
C ASN A 56 5.27 -14.99 -8.20
N GLN A 57 6.28 -15.01 -7.32
CA GLN A 57 6.89 -16.26 -6.86
C GLN A 57 5.95 -17.08 -5.97
N VAL A 58 5.14 -16.44 -5.15
CA VAL A 58 4.09 -17.13 -4.37
C VAL A 58 3.11 -17.82 -5.31
N VAL A 59 2.62 -17.11 -6.32
CA VAL A 59 1.66 -17.64 -7.30
C VAL A 59 2.27 -18.78 -8.12
N ARG A 60 3.54 -18.63 -8.56
CA ARG A 60 4.26 -19.71 -9.25
C ARG A 60 4.41 -20.94 -8.35
N GLY A 61 4.70 -20.75 -7.06
CA GLY A 61 4.82 -21.83 -6.10
C GLY A 61 3.51 -22.59 -5.83
N LEU A 62 2.38 -21.98 -6.18
CA LEU A 62 1.06 -22.64 -6.17
C LEU A 62 0.75 -23.40 -7.46
N ASN A 63 1.73 -23.55 -8.34
CA ASN A 63 1.64 -24.25 -9.63
C ASN A 63 0.90 -23.47 -10.73
N ALA A 64 0.77 -22.16 -10.62
CA ALA A 64 0.36 -21.31 -11.72
C ALA A 64 1.56 -20.88 -12.56
N LYS A 65 1.34 -20.60 -13.83
CA LYS A 65 2.36 -20.03 -14.72
C LYS A 65 2.22 -18.50 -14.71
N VAL A 66 3.31 -17.80 -14.41
CA VAL A 66 3.33 -16.34 -14.33
C VAL A 66 4.43 -15.81 -15.24
N ASP A 67 4.05 -14.93 -16.15
CA ASP A 67 4.96 -14.20 -17.04
C ASP A 67 4.83 -12.70 -16.76
N PHE A 68 5.94 -12.06 -16.40
CA PHE A 68 5.99 -10.63 -16.13
C PHE A 68 6.81 -9.92 -17.20
N ASP A 69 6.12 -9.20 -18.07
CA ASP A 69 6.75 -8.26 -19.01
C ASP A 69 6.94 -6.91 -18.30
N GLU A 70 8.16 -6.69 -17.80
CA GLU A 70 8.50 -5.48 -17.06
C GLU A 70 8.44 -4.22 -17.94
N GLU A 71 8.83 -4.33 -19.20
CA GLU A 71 8.82 -3.21 -20.13
C GLU A 71 7.39 -2.75 -20.45
N ALA A 72 6.48 -3.70 -20.61
CA ALA A 72 5.06 -3.43 -20.86
C ALA A 72 4.25 -3.21 -19.57
N HIS A 73 4.82 -3.38 -18.38
CA HIS A 73 4.11 -3.36 -17.10
C HIS A 73 2.91 -4.32 -17.08
N LEU A 74 3.12 -5.54 -17.54
CA LEU A 74 2.06 -6.51 -17.76
C LEU A 74 2.41 -7.87 -17.14
N VAL A 75 1.48 -8.43 -16.38
CA VAL A 75 1.58 -9.79 -15.84
C VAL A 75 0.50 -10.66 -16.45
N GLU A 76 0.90 -11.81 -17.00
CA GLU A 76 0.00 -12.85 -17.47
C GLU A 76 0.06 -14.06 -16.54
N VAL A 77 -1.09 -14.52 -16.06
CA VAL A 77 -1.19 -15.67 -15.17
C VAL A 77 -2.07 -16.75 -15.80
N ASP A 78 -1.55 -17.95 -15.89
CA ASP A 78 -2.28 -19.15 -16.25
C ASP A 78 -2.40 -20.06 -15.01
N ALA A 79 -3.58 -20.06 -14.39
CA ALA A 79 -3.92 -20.89 -13.23
C ALA A 79 -4.85 -22.06 -13.60
N THR A 80 -4.89 -22.47 -14.86
CA THR A 80 -5.80 -23.53 -15.36
C THR A 80 -5.38 -24.94 -14.95
N GLY A 81 -4.13 -25.14 -14.55
CA GLY A 81 -3.63 -26.42 -14.06
C GLY A 81 -4.06 -26.72 -12.61
N ASP A 82 -3.49 -27.77 -12.05
CA ASP A 82 -3.72 -28.17 -10.67
C ASP A 82 -3.02 -27.20 -9.70
N ILE A 83 -3.79 -26.45 -8.95
CA ILE A 83 -3.28 -25.54 -7.91
C ILE A 83 -2.97 -26.36 -6.65
N THR A 84 -1.81 -26.10 -6.05
CA THR A 84 -1.39 -26.77 -4.82
C THR A 84 -1.97 -26.06 -3.59
N GLU A 85 -2.13 -26.83 -2.50
CA GLU A 85 -2.70 -26.33 -1.24
C GLU A 85 -1.70 -25.50 -0.41
N GLU A 86 -0.40 -25.69 -0.63
CA GLU A 86 0.64 -25.07 0.19
C GLU A 86 1.35 -23.93 -0.54
N ALA A 87 1.26 -22.72 0.05
CA ALA A 87 2.04 -21.59 -0.41
C ALA A 87 3.50 -21.71 0.07
N PRO A 88 4.50 -21.41 -0.80
CA PRO A 88 5.90 -21.64 -0.48
C PRO A 88 6.38 -20.71 0.65
N TYR A 89 6.80 -21.30 1.78
CA TYR A 89 7.29 -20.61 2.97
C TYR A 89 8.36 -19.56 2.63
N LYS A 90 9.29 -19.91 1.77
CA LYS A 90 10.41 -19.05 1.36
C LYS A 90 9.97 -17.64 0.91
N TYR A 91 8.82 -17.52 0.27
CA TYR A 91 8.31 -16.27 -0.25
C TYR A 91 7.24 -15.65 0.66
N VAL A 92 6.35 -16.48 1.22
CA VAL A 92 5.30 -16.02 2.14
C VAL A 92 5.89 -15.35 3.37
N SER A 93 6.98 -15.89 3.92
CA SER A 93 7.64 -15.32 5.10
C SER A 93 8.24 -13.92 4.88
N LYS A 94 8.50 -13.54 3.64
CA LYS A 94 9.10 -12.24 3.29
C LYS A 94 8.10 -11.10 3.19
N MET A 95 6.83 -11.42 3.01
CA MET A 95 5.81 -10.42 2.71
C MET A 95 4.49 -10.77 3.42
N ARG A 96 4.09 -9.92 4.37
CA ARG A 96 2.86 -10.13 5.14
C ARG A 96 1.60 -10.20 4.27
N ALA A 97 1.56 -9.42 3.19
CA ALA A 97 0.45 -9.39 2.25
C ALA A 97 0.15 -10.75 1.60
N SER A 98 1.10 -11.68 1.64
CA SER A 98 0.92 -13.05 1.11
C SER A 98 -0.21 -13.82 1.78
N ILE A 99 -0.67 -13.41 2.97
CA ILE A 99 -1.81 -14.03 3.65
C ILE A 99 -3.10 -13.99 2.81
N VAL A 100 -3.21 -13.07 1.85
CA VAL A 100 -4.38 -12.94 0.97
C VAL A 100 -4.54 -14.11 -0.01
N VAL A 101 -3.55 -14.99 -0.15
CA VAL A 101 -3.70 -16.23 -0.95
C VAL A 101 -4.50 -17.30 -0.23
N LEU A 102 -4.70 -17.17 1.09
CA LEU A 102 -5.43 -18.15 1.91
C LEU A 102 -6.86 -18.36 1.39
N GLY A 103 -7.61 -17.28 1.17
CA GLY A 103 -8.97 -17.34 0.63
C GLY A 103 -9.06 -18.00 -0.74
N PRO A 104 -8.29 -17.53 -1.73
CA PRO A 104 -8.27 -18.14 -3.06
C PRO A 104 -7.89 -19.62 -3.10
N ILE A 105 -6.87 -20.02 -2.35
CA ILE A 105 -6.47 -21.43 -2.29
C ILE A 105 -7.60 -22.27 -1.70
N LEU A 106 -8.15 -21.84 -0.58
CA LEU A 106 -9.23 -22.56 0.11
C LEU A 106 -10.48 -22.68 -0.78
N ALA A 107 -10.86 -21.60 -1.46
CA ALA A 107 -12.00 -21.59 -2.38
C ALA A 107 -11.80 -22.54 -3.57
N ARG A 108 -10.59 -22.52 -4.16
CA ARG A 108 -10.27 -23.30 -5.37
C ARG A 108 -10.00 -24.76 -5.06
N VAL A 109 -9.26 -25.08 -4.01
CA VAL A 109 -8.70 -26.39 -3.70
C VAL A 109 -9.45 -27.09 -2.55
N GLY A 110 -10.06 -26.35 -1.64
CA GLY A 110 -10.70 -26.88 -0.44
C GLY A 110 -9.75 -27.18 0.72
N HIS A 111 -8.47 -26.96 0.52
CA HIS A 111 -7.43 -27.12 1.52
C HIS A 111 -6.35 -26.07 1.26
N ALA A 112 -5.98 -25.33 2.30
CA ALA A 112 -4.92 -24.31 2.22
C ALA A 112 -3.97 -24.44 3.41
N LYS A 113 -2.67 -24.36 3.14
CA LYS A 113 -1.63 -24.32 4.14
C LYS A 113 -0.71 -23.14 3.86
N VAL A 114 -0.76 -22.14 4.73
CA VAL A 114 -0.03 -20.89 4.55
C VAL A 114 0.76 -20.57 5.81
N SER A 115 2.01 -20.16 5.66
CA SER A 115 2.83 -19.74 6.78
C SER A 115 2.18 -18.57 7.53
N MET A 116 2.27 -18.58 8.85
CA MET A 116 1.89 -17.41 9.66
C MET A 116 2.69 -16.20 9.19
N PRO A 117 2.05 -15.05 8.98
CA PRO A 117 2.80 -13.84 8.63
C PRO A 117 3.74 -13.46 9.76
N GLY A 118 4.97 -13.06 9.39
CA GLY A 118 5.98 -12.60 10.33
C GLY A 118 5.59 -11.33 11.07
N GLY A 119 6.41 -10.93 12.03
CA GLY A 119 6.24 -9.66 12.74
C GLY A 119 6.25 -8.46 11.80
N CYS A 120 5.63 -7.37 12.24
CA CYS A 120 5.57 -6.13 11.49
C CYS A 120 6.17 -4.99 12.31
N THR A 121 7.01 -4.17 11.69
CA THR A 121 7.67 -3.04 12.35
C THR A 121 6.70 -1.94 12.77
N ILE A 122 5.56 -1.84 12.11
CA ILE A 122 4.57 -0.79 12.37
C ILE A 122 3.44 -1.20 13.32
N GLY A 123 3.39 -2.46 13.75
CA GLY A 123 2.37 -2.93 14.67
C GLY A 123 2.11 -4.43 14.57
N SER A 124 1.27 -4.97 15.46
CA SER A 124 0.98 -6.40 15.58
C SER A 124 0.23 -6.98 14.37
N ARG A 125 -0.68 -6.22 13.79
CA ARG A 125 -1.47 -6.59 12.60
C ARG A 125 -2.02 -8.02 12.66
N PRO A 126 -2.91 -8.34 13.61
CA PRO A 126 -3.44 -9.68 13.78
C PRO A 126 -4.27 -10.11 12.55
N ILE A 127 -4.37 -11.43 12.35
CA ILE A 127 -5.13 -12.03 11.24
C ILE A 127 -6.45 -12.65 11.70
N ASP A 128 -6.86 -12.37 12.90
CA ASP A 128 -8.04 -12.99 13.54
C ASP A 128 -9.33 -12.80 12.72
N LEU A 129 -9.48 -11.62 12.09
CA LEU A 129 -10.67 -11.33 11.27
C LEU A 129 -10.73 -12.17 9.99
N HIS A 130 -9.57 -12.47 9.39
CA HIS A 130 -9.49 -13.40 8.25
C HIS A 130 -9.99 -14.78 8.66
N LEU A 131 -9.47 -15.31 9.77
CA LEU A 131 -9.76 -16.66 10.22
C LEU A 131 -11.21 -16.79 10.71
N LYS A 132 -11.70 -15.83 11.48
CA LYS A 132 -13.07 -15.77 11.97
C LYS A 132 -14.09 -15.79 10.82
N GLY A 133 -13.84 -15.00 9.78
CA GLY A 133 -14.71 -14.97 8.61
C GLY A 133 -14.71 -16.29 7.84
N LEU A 134 -13.55 -16.89 7.63
CA LEU A 134 -13.46 -18.19 6.95
C LEU A 134 -14.12 -19.31 7.76
N GLU A 135 -13.97 -19.30 9.08
CA GLU A 135 -14.67 -20.25 9.96
C GLU A 135 -16.21 -20.09 9.86
N ALA A 136 -16.70 -18.86 9.81
CA ALA A 136 -18.13 -18.60 9.59
C ALA A 136 -18.64 -19.16 8.26
N MET A 137 -17.76 -19.25 7.26
CA MET A 137 -18.04 -19.84 5.96
C MET A 137 -17.86 -21.37 5.92
N GLY A 138 -17.58 -21.99 7.06
CA GLY A 138 -17.49 -23.46 7.20
C GLY A 138 -16.07 -24.03 7.16
N ALA A 139 -15.04 -23.20 7.11
CA ALA A 139 -13.67 -23.69 7.17
C ALA A 139 -13.30 -24.21 8.56
N LYS A 140 -12.59 -25.32 8.59
CA LYS A 140 -11.92 -25.83 9.80
C LYS A 140 -10.48 -25.34 9.77
N ILE A 141 -10.11 -24.55 10.77
CA ILE A 141 -8.81 -23.89 10.82
C ILE A 141 -8.02 -24.38 12.03
N SER A 142 -6.76 -24.73 11.78
CA SER A 142 -5.77 -25.03 12.83
C SER A 142 -4.50 -24.21 12.61
N GLN A 143 -3.82 -23.93 13.70
CA GLN A 143 -2.52 -23.24 13.68
C GLN A 143 -1.50 -24.17 14.34
N THR A 144 -0.52 -24.63 13.57
CA THR A 144 0.46 -25.61 14.03
C THR A 144 1.82 -25.35 13.40
N ALA A 145 2.86 -25.34 14.22
CA ALA A 145 4.25 -25.21 13.78
C ALA A 145 4.51 -23.99 12.85
N GLY A 146 3.88 -22.85 13.13
CA GLY A 146 4.05 -21.64 12.35
C GLY A 146 3.24 -21.57 11.06
N TYR A 147 2.30 -22.50 10.86
CA TYR A 147 1.39 -22.54 9.72
C TYR A 147 -0.07 -22.37 10.11
N ILE A 148 -0.83 -21.78 9.21
CA ILE A 148 -2.29 -21.81 9.20
C ILE A 148 -2.70 -22.89 8.21
N GLU A 149 -3.52 -23.84 8.68
CA GLU A 149 -4.11 -24.85 7.82
C GLU A 149 -5.63 -24.73 7.87
N ALA A 150 -6.25 -24.56 6.71
CA ALA A 150 -7.69 -24.42 6.56
C ALA A 150 -8.24 -25.48 5.59
N LYS A 151 -9.36 -26.08 5.95
CA LYS A 151 -10.03 -27.14 5.18
C LYS A 151 -11.53 -26.89 5.11
N ALA A 152 -12.10 -27.08 3.92
CA ALA A 152 -13.54 -27.13 3.69
C ALA A 152 -13.82 -27.94 2.43
N ASP A 153 -14.80 -28.82 2.46
CA ASP A 153 -15.22 -29.53 1.24
C ASP A 153 -15.71 -28.54 0.19
N ARG A 154 -16.54 -27.62 0.65
CA ARG A 154 -16.92 -26.39 -0.07
C ARG A 154 -17.31 -25.33 0.96
N LEU A 155 -16.82 -24.11 0.80
CA LEU A 155 -17.27 -23.00 1.60
C LEU A 155 -18.74 -22.71 1.33
N HIS A 156 -19.45 -22.25 2.35
CA HIS A 156 -20.85 -21.80 2.19
C HIS A 156 -20.97 -20.32 2.52
N GLY A 157 -22.01 -19.67 1.98
CA GLY A 157 -22.31 -18.28 2.29
C GLY A 157 -22.55 -18.07 3.77
N ALA A 158 -22.17 -16.91 4.26
CA ALA A 158 -22.32 -16.51 5.65
C ALA A 158 -22.55 -15.00 5.78
N HIS A 159 -23.13 -14.60 6.90
CA HIS A 159 -23.23 -13.21 7.29
C HIS A 159 -22.09 -12.89 8.25
N ILE A 160 -21.16 -12.04 7.83
CA ILE A 160 -19.92 -11.74 8.54
C ILE A 160 -19.92 -10.27 8.94
N TYR A 161 -19.89 -9.99 10.24
CA TYR A 161 -19.66 -8.65 10.76
C TYR A 161 -18.20 -8.51 11.16
N MET A 162 -17.52 -7.48 10.62
CA MET A 162 -16.12 -7.20 10.92
C MET A 162 -16.01 -6.20 12.06
N ASP A 163 -15.34 -6.58 13.13
CA ASP A 163 -15.14 -5.69 14.29
C ASP A 163 -14.30 -4.46 13.93
N PHE A 164 -13.48 -4.57 12.92
CA PHE A 164 -12.69 -3.49 12.31
C PHE A 164 -12.69 -3.66 10.79
N PRO A 165 -12.78 -2.59 9.98
CA PRO A 165 -12.79 -2.69 8.52
C PRO A 165 -11.38 -3.01 7.98
N SER A 166 -10.95 -4.23 8.21
CA SER A 166 -9.65 -4.75 7.77
C SER A 166 -9.62 -4.92 6.26
N VAL A 167 -8.65 -4.29 5.60
CA VAL A 167 -8.45 -4.41 4.16
C VAL A 167 -8.13 -5.85 3.77
N GLY A 168 -7.13 -6.45 4.41
CA GLY A 168 -6.70 -7.82 4.12
C GLY A 168 -7.80 -8.84 4.35
N ALA A 169 -8.52 -8.76 5.47
CA ALA A 169 -9.63 -9.67 5.77
C ALA A 169 -10.77 -9.50 4.76
N THR A 170 -11.13 -8.27 4.41
CA THR A 170 -12.16 -8.01 3.39
C THR A 170 -11.76 -8.66 2.06
N GLN A 171 -10.52 -8.51 1.63
CA GLN A 171 -10.02 -9.11 0.37
C GLN A 171 -10.07 -10.63 0.40
N ASN A 172 -9.56 -11.24 1.47
CA ASN A 172 -9.58 -12.71 1.63
C ASN A 172 -11.00 -13.27 1.59
N LEU A 173 -11.92 -12.65 2.32
CA LEU A 173 -13.31 -13.10 2.40
C LEU A 173 -14.06 -12.87 1.08
N MET A 174 -13.81 -11.76 0.37
CA MET A 174 -14.37 -11.53 -0.95
C MET A 174 -13.96 -12.63 -1.93
N MET A 175 -12.66 -12.95 -1.99
CA MET A 175 -12.14 -13.97 -2.88
C MET A 175 -12.64 -15.37 -2.51
N ALA A 176 -12.65 -15.72 -1.23
CA ALA A 176 -13.18 -17.00 -0.76
C ALA A 176 -14.66 -17.17 -1.08
N ALA A 177 -15.45 -16.10 -0.97
CA ALA A 177 -16.89 -16.12 -1.21
C ALA A 177 -17.28 -16.30 -2.68
N THR A 178 -16.39 -16.01 -3.62
CA THR A 178 -16.70 -16.10 -5.06
C THR A 178 -17.12 -17.49 -5.51
N LEU A 179 -16.54 -18.53 -4.91
CA LEU A 179 -16.82 -19.95 -5.25
C LEU A 179 -17.61 -20.68 -4.15
N ALA A 180 -18.06 -19.97 -3.10
CA ALA A 180 -18.85 -20.55 -2.02
C ALA A 180 -20.25 -20.92 -2.49
N ASP A 181 -20.90 -21.85 -1.78
CA ASP A 181 -22.29 -22.18 -2.00
C ASP A 181 -23.19 -21.19 -1.25
N GLY A 182 -23.95 -20.40 -2.01
CA GLY A 182 -24.88 -19.42 -1.45
C GLY A 182 -24.35 -18.00 -1.44
N VAL A 183 -24.87 -17.18 -0.54
CA VAL A 183 -24.61 -15.75 -0.46
C VAL A 183 -23.83 -15.40 0.78
N THR A 184 -22.76 -14.63 0.61
CA THR A 184 -21.97 -14.06 1.71
C THR A 184 -22.22 -12.56 1.79
N VAL A 185 -22.48 -12.07 3.00
CA VAL A 185 -22.62 -10.64 3.30
C VAL A 185 -21.52 -10.25 4.27
N ILE A 186 -20.70 -9.29 3.90
CA ILE A 186 -19.64 -8.74 4.74
C ILE A 186 -20.09 -7.34 5.17
N GLU A 187 -20.36 -7.16 6.47
CA GLU A 187 -20.69 -5.87 7.05
C GLU A 187 -19.48 -5.24 7.72
N ASN A 188 -19.45 -3.92 7.76
CA ASN A 188 -18.30 -3.12 8.18
C ASN A 188 -17.03 -3.48 7.40
N ALA A 189 -17.21 -3.68 6.11
CA ALA A 189 -16.12 -4.00 5.18
C ALA A 189 -15.20 -2.81 4.97
N ALA A 190 -13.94 -3.08 4.60
CA ALA A 190 -13.04 -2.05 4.08
C ALA A 190 -13.59 -1.47 2.79
N ARG A 191 -13.33 -0.18 2.54
CA ARG A 191 -13.98 0.62 1.49
C ARG A 191 -12.99 1.26 0.52
N GLU A 192 -11.70 0.94 0.65
CA GLU A 192 -10.62 1.52 -0.12
C GLU A 192 -10.82 1.33 -1.64
N PRO A 193 -10.30 2.23 -2.47
CA PRO A 193 -10.31 2.08 -3.93
C PRO A 193 -9.76 0.71 -4.40
N GLU A 194 -8.79 0.16 -3.69
CA GLU A 194 -8.21 -1.15 -3.97
C GLU A 194 -9.20 -2.31 -3.74
N ILE A 195 -10.15 -2.15 -2.82
CA ILE A 195 -11.26 -3.10 -2.62
C ILE A 195 -12.21 -3.05 -3.83
N VAL A 196 -12.51 -1.85 -4.31
CA VAL A 196 -13.34 -1.67 -5.52
C VAL A 196 -12.66 -2.29 -6.74
N ASP A 197 -11.35 -2.10 -6.88
CA ASP A 197 -10.57 -2.65 -7.97
C ASP A 197 -10.57 -4.19 -7.97
N LEU A 198 -10.43 -4.80 -6.80
CA LEU A 198 -10.56 -6.26 -6.65
C LEU A 198 -11.96 -6.75 -7.06
N ALA A 199 -13.02 -6.07 -6.63
CA ALA A 199 -14.38 -6.41 -7.01
C ALA A 199 -14.60 -6.34 -8.53
N ILE A 200 -14.02 -5.33 -9.19
CA ILE A 200 -14.09 -5.19 -10.65
C ILE A 200 -13.41 -6.39 -11.32
N LEU A 201 -12.20 -6.76 -10.91
CA LEU A 201 -11.53 -7.94 -11.46
C LEU A 201 -12.36 -9.21 -11.24
N LEU A 202 -12.83 -9.45 -10.03
CA LEU A 202 -13.62 -10.65 -9.71
C LEU A 202 -14.89 -10.73 -10.58
N ASN A 203 -15.60 -9.62 -10.76
CA ASN A 203 -16.79 -9.57 -11.62
C ASN A 203 -16.45 -9.82 -13.09
N GLU A 204 -15.35 -9.30 -13.58
CA GLU A 204 -14.85 -9.57 -14.94
C GLU A 204 -14.46 -11.04 -15.12
N MET A 205 -14.03 -11.71 -14.04
CA MET A 205 -13.75 -13.14 -14.02
C MET A 205 -15.01 -14.03 -13.95
N GLY A 206 -16.18 -13.43 -13.82
CA GLY A 206 -17.46 -14.12 -13.74
C GLY A 206 -18.07 -14.24 -12.35
N ALA A 207 -17.47 -13.61 -11.33
CA ALA A 207 -18.04 -13.53 -10.00
C ALA A 207 -19.24 -12.57 -9.91
N LYS A 208 -19.95 -12.61 -8.80
CA LYS A 208 -21.10 -11.74 -8.50
C LYS A 208 -20.87 -11.01 -7.20
N VAL A 209 -20.12 -9.89 -7.27
CA VAL A 209 -19.78 -9.04 -6.14
C VAL A 209 -20.49 -7.70 -6.25
N LYS A 210 -21.23 -7.31 -5.23
CA LYS A 210 -21.94 -6.04 -5.14
C LYS A 210 -21.60 -5.30 -3.86
N GLY A 211 -21.63 -3.98 -3.91
CA GLY A 211 -21.45 -3.10 -2.74
C GLY A 211 -20.00 -2.78 -2.38
N ALA A 212 -19.01 -3.17 -3.18
CA ALA A 212 -17.62 -2.76 -2.96
C ALA A 212 -17.50 -1.24 -2.98
N GLY A 213 -16.73 -0.68 -2.04
CA GLY A 213 -16.64 0.76 -1.81
C GLY A 213 -17.68 1.29 -0.81
N THR A 214 -18.59 0.46 -0.37
CA THR A 214 -19.53 0.72 0.73
C THR A 214 -19.18 -0.17 1.93
N GLU A 215 -19.86 0.06 3.05
CA GLU A 215 -19.63 -0.73 4.27
C GLU A 215 -20.18 -2.17 4.19
N THR A 216 -21.01 -2.48 3.20
CA THR A 216 -21.61 -3.81 3.05
C THR A 216 -21.34 -4.37 1.66
N ILE A 217 -20.66 -5.52 1.61
CA ILE A 217 -20.35 -6.23 0.37
C ILE A 217 -21.13 -7.54 0.35
N THR A 218 -21.82 -7.80 -0.75
CA THR A 218 -22.59 -9.03 -0.96
C THR A 218 -22.01 -9.82 -2.13
N ILE A 219 -21.66 -11.07 -1.89
CA ILE A 219 -21.09 -11.96 -2.89
C ILE A 219 -21.98 -13.19 -3.03
N THR A 220 -22.49 -13.42 -4.24
CA THR A 220 -23.20 -14.65 -4.60
C THR A 220 -22.22 -15.62 -5.23
N GLY A 221 -22.03 -16.78 -4.64
CA GLY A 221 -21.09 -17.78 -5.13
C GLY A 221 -21.46 -18.32 -6.51
N VAL A 222 -20.45 -18.68 -7.28
CA VAL A 222 -20.56 -19.30 -8.60
C VAL A 222 -19.76 -20.60 -8.64
N GLU A 223 -19.99 -21.43 -9.65
CA GLU A 223 -19.32 -22.74 -9.77
C GLU A 223 -17.87 -22.62 -10.20
N LYS A 224 -17.54 -21.64 -11.05
CA LYS A 224 -16.19 -21.44 -11.60
C LYS A 224 -15.99 -20.00 -12.04
N LEU A 225 -14.71 -19.61 -12.09
CA LEU A 225 -14.25 -18.34 -12.61
C LEU A 225 -13.31 -18.56 -13.79
N HIS A 226 -13.20 -17.57 -14.66
CA HIS A 226 -12.35 -17.58 -15.84
C HIS A 226 -11.39 -16.39 -15.83
N GLY A 227 -10.34 -16.46 -16.67
CA GLY A 227 -9.41 -15.36 -16.89
C GLY A 227 -10.06 -14.17 -17.57
N THR A 228 -9.43 -13.04 -17.42
CA THR A 228 -9.83 -11.75 -18.03
C THR A 228 -8.61 -10.85 -18.18
N THR A 229 -8.80 -9.69 -18.81
CA THR A 229 -7.81 -8.61 -18.83
C THR A 229 -8.28 -7.46 -17.95
N HIS A 230 -7.44 -7.01 -17.05
CA HIS A 230 -7.76 -5.97 -16.08
C HIS A 230 -6.63 -4.95 -15.96
N ASN A 231 -6.99 -3.68 -15.87
CA ASN A 231 -6.05 -2.58 -15.65
C ASN A 231 -6.01 -2.21 -14.17
N VAL A 232 -4.84 -2.33 -13.55
CA VAL A 232 -4.65 -2.02 -12.13
C VAL A 232 -4.93 -0.54 -11.86
N VAL A 233 -5.71 -0.24 -10.81
CA VAL A 233 -6.01 1.12 -10.39
C VAL A 233 -4.73 1.89 -10.05
N GLN A 234 -4.74 3.20 -10.25
CA GLN A 234 -3.59 4.07 -9.95
C GLN A 234 -3.29 4.11 -8.45
N ASP A 235 -2.00 4.20 -8.12
CA ASP A 235 -1.52 4.25 -6.75
C ASP A 235 -1.81 5.61 -6.11
N ARG A 236 -2.87 5.70 -5.31
CA ARG A 236 -3.23 6.90 -4.58
C ARG A 236 -2.19 7.32 -3.53
N ILE A 237 -1.39 6.37 -3.02
CA ILE A 237 -0.35 6.66 -2.03
C ILE A 237 0.90 7.23 -2.71
N GLU A 238 1.30 6.71 -3.86
CA GLU A 238 2.35 7.34 -4.67
C GLU A 238 1.92 8.75 -5.09
N ALA A 239 0.69 8.92 -5.59
CA ALA A 239 0.15 10.23 -5.93
C ALA A 239 0.20 11.20 -4.74
N GLY A 240 -0.26 10.76 -3.58
CA GLY A 240 -0.22 11.56 -2.35
C GLY A 240 1.19 11.90 -1.91
N THR A 241 2.14 10.99 -2.07
CA THR A 241 3.55 11.25 -1.76
C THR A 241 4.14 12.36 -2.63
N PHE A 242 3.83 12.39 -3.93
CA PHE A 242 4.26 13.48 -4.81
C PHE A 242 3.48 14.79 -4.56
N MET A 243 2.22 14.72 -4.15
CA MET A 243 1.49 15.93 -3.70
C MET A 243 2.18 16.57 -2.49
N VAL A 244 2.58 15.76 -1.51
CA VAL A 244 3.33 16.20 -0.34
C VAL A 244 4.69 16.76 -0.74
N ALA A 245 5.40 16.09 -1.65
CA ALA A 245 6.70 16.56 -2.14
C ALA A 245 6.61 17.94 -2.78
N ALA A 246 5.61 18.17 -3.62
CA ALA A 246 5.35 19.49 -4.21
C ALA A 246 5.01 20.53 -3.15
N ALA A 247 4.15 20.19 -2.19
CA ALA A 247 3.72 21.09 -1.13
C ALA A 247 4.90 21.54 -0.25
N MET A 248 5.74 20.62 0.19
CA MET A 248 6.82 20.93 1.14
C MET A 248 8.04 21.59 0.50
N THR A 249 8.15 21.61 -0.81
CA THR A 249 9.25 22.26 -1.55
C THR A 249 8.87 23.59 -2.19
N GLY A 250 7.67 24.08 -1.94
CA GLY A 250 7.17 25.30 -2.59
C GLY A 250 7.00 25.12 -4.09
N GLY A 251 6.66 23.92 -4.54
CA GLY A 251 6.68 23.49 -5.93
C GLY A 251 5.40 23.77 -6.71
N ASP A 252 5.43 23.37 -7.96
CA ASP A 252 4.31 23.39 -8.90
C ASP A 252 4.38 22.12 -9.77
N VAL A 253 3.60 21.11 -9.37
CA VAL A 253 3.68 19.77 -9.97
C VAL A 253 2.31 19.28 -10.42
N LEU A 254 2.24 18.76 -11.65
CA LEU A 254 1.10 17.99 -12.14
C LEU A 254 1.35 16.50 -11.89
N ILE A 255 0.53 15.91 -11.05
CA ILE A 255 0.57 14.46 -10.78
C ILE A 255 -0.38 13.79 -11.77
N LYS A 256 0.17 13.25 -12.85
CA LYS A 256 -0.60 12.62 -13.93
C LYS A 256 -1.18 11.28 -13.47
N ASP A 257 -2.39 11.00 -13.93
CA ASP A 257 -3.18 9.81 -13.61
C ASP A 257 -3.67 9.73 -12.16
N ALA A 258 -3.36 10.71 -11.33
CA ALA A 258 -3.91 10.80 -9.99
C ALA A 258 -5.43 11.04 -10.04
N VAL A 259 -6.17 10.38 -9.16
CA VAL A 259 -7.63 10.44 -9.10
C VAL A 259 -8.07 11.24 -7.88
N TRP A 260 -8.78 12.34 -8.10
CA TRP A 260 -9.25 13.23 -7.03
C TRP A 260 -10.01 12.49 -5.94
N GLU A 261 -10.98 11.68 -6.32
CA GLU A 261 -11.84 10.93 -5.39
C GLU A 261 -11.07 9.99 -4.47
N HIS A 262 -9.95 9.42 -4.96
CA HIS A 262 -9.11 8.52 -4.17
C HIS A 262 -8.27 9.24 -3.13
N ASN A 263 -8.08 10.56 -3.27
CA ASN A 263 -7.18 11.37 -2.45
C ASN A 263 -7.91 12.45 -1.62
N ARG A 264 -9.22 12.43 -1.56
CA ARG A 264 -10.03 13.48 -0.88
C ARG A 264 -9.55 13.83 0.52
N PRO A 265 -9.33 12.90 1.44
CA PRO A 265 -8.93 13.26 2.81
C PRO A 265 -7.54 13.90 2.87
N LEU A 266 -6.61 13.47 2.03
CA LEU A 266 -5.29 14.10 1.91
C LEU A 266 -5.42 15.51 1.32
N ILE A 267 -6.18 15.66 0.24
CA ILE A 267 -6.41 16.97 -0.41
C ILE A 267 -7.05 17.95 0.56
N ALA A 268 -8.03 17.51 1.34
CA ALA A 268 -8.66 18.35 2.35
C ALA A 268 -7.64 18.93 3.35
N LYS A 269 -6.69 18.13 3.80
CA LYS A 269 -5.64 18.57 4.72
C LYS A 269 -4.60 19.47 4.05
N LEU A 270 -4.26 19.21 2.79
CA LEU A 270 -3.40 20.11 2.01
C LEU A 270 -4.04 21.50 1.82
N LEU A 271 -5.33 21.54 1.48
CA LEU A 271 -6.07 22.80 1.35
C LEU A 271 -6.16 23.54 2.69
N GLU A 272 -6.43 22.85 3.79
CA GLU A 272 -6.46 23.40 5.13
C GLU A 272 -5.11 24.01 5.53
N MET A 273 -4.01 23.38 5.11
CA MET A 273 -2.63 23.86 5.35
C MET A 273 -2.29 25.11 4.52
N GLY A 274 -3.03 25.42 3.48
CA GLY A 274 -2.78 26.54 2.58
C GLY A 274 -2.11 26.16 1.25
N VAL A 275 -2.10 24.89 0.91
CA VAL A 275 -1.61 24.40 -0.39
C VAL A 275 -2.71 24.53 -1.44
N GLU A 276 -2.38 24.97 -2.64
CA GLU A 276 -3.31 24.96 -3.78
C GLU A 276 -3.34 23.58 -4.41
N VAL A 277 -4.51 22.99 -4.51
CA VAL A 277 -4.72 21.68 -5.14
C VAL A 277 -5.87 21.81 -6.14
N MET A 278 -5.63 21.46 -7.39
CA MET A 278 -6.60 21.59 -8.49
C MET A 278 -6.74 20.28 -9.25
N GLU A 279 -7.98 19.92 -9.55
CA GLU A 279 -8.25 18.82 -10.49
C GLU A 279 -8.06 19.30 -11.91
N GLU A 280 -7.29 18.56 -12.70
CA GLU A 280 -7.07 18.78 -14.12
C GLU A 280 -7.43 17.53 -14.92
N ILE A 281 -7.55 17.67 -16.24
CA ILE A 281 -7.90 16.55 -17.13
C ILE A 281 -6.89 15.40 -17.00
N GLU A 282 -5.61 15.72 -16.90
CA GLU A 282 -4.54 14.71 -16.82
C GLU A 282 -4.24 14.21 -15.41
N GLY A 283 -4.82 14.80 -14.37
CA GLY A 283 -4.55 14.42 -12.99
C GLY A 283 -4.80 15.54 -11.98
N ILE A 284 -3.90 15.69 -11.02
CA ILE A 284 -4.01 16.67 -9.94
C ILE A 284 -2.77 17.57 -9.95
N ARG A 285 -3.00 18.89 -9.99
CA ARG A 285 -1.94 19.88 -9.87
C ARG A 285 -1.83 20.38 -8.44
N VAL A 286 -0.61 20.44 -7.93
CA VAL A 286 -0.31 20.98 -6.58
C VAL A 286 0.67 22.14 -6.73
N ARG A 287 0.29 23.29 -6.17
CA ARG A 287 1.14 24.49 -6.06
C ARG A 287 1.27 24.91 -4.61
N SER A 288 2.45 25.31 -4.21
CA SER A 288 2.70 25.71 -2.84
C SER A 288 3.62 26.92 -2.77
N GLN A 289 3.38 27.73 -1.75
CA GLN A 289 4.28 28.79 -1.29
C GLN A 289 4.55 28.52 0.18
N LEU A 290 5.81 28.28 0.55
CA LEU A 290 6.19 27.83 1.89
C LEU A 290 5.76 28.82 3.00
N GLU A 291 5.80 30.10 2.72
CA GLU A 291 5.39 31.16 3.65
C GLU A 291 3.90 31.10 4.02
N ASN A 292 3.07 30.48 3.19
CA ASN A 292 1.63 30.36 3.40
C ASN A 292 1.22 29.10 4.15
N LEU A 293 2.16 28.19 4.41
CA LEU A 293 1.85 26.91 5.05
C LEU A 293 1.56 27.09 6.54
N LYS A 294 0.44 26.54 6.99
CA LYS A 294 -0.04 26.57 8.36
C LYS A 294 0.02 25.20 8.99
N ALA A 295 0.25 25.16 10.31
CA ALA A 295 0.12 23.94 11.08
C ALA A 295 -1.31 23.37 11.00
N VAL A 296 -1.44 22.06 11.00
CA VAL A 296 -2.71 21.33 10.94
C VAL A 296 -2.74 20.17 11.90
N HIS A 297 -3.95 19.69 12.20
CA HIS A 297 -4.18 18.51 13.01
C HIS A 297 -4.76 17.40 12.14
N VAL A 298 -4.12 16.23 12.15
CA VAL A 298 -4.49 15.09 11.32
C VAL A 298 -4.67 13.85 12.19
N LYS A 299 -5.69 13.06 11.88
CA LYS A 299 -5.96 11.77 12.50
C LYS A 299 -6.12 10.72 11.40
N THR A 300 -5.32 9.66 11.45
CA THR A 300 -5.50 8.53 10.53
C THR A 300 -6.76 7.74 10.90
N LEU A 301 -7.49 7.31 9.90
CA LEU A 301 -8.71 6.51 10.04
C LEU A 301 -8.84 5.56 8.85
N PRO A 302 -9.57 4.44 8.99
CA PRO A 302 -9.93 3.65 7.84
C PRO A 302 -10.59 4.48 6.74
N HIS A 303 -10.39 4.09 5.48
CA HIS A 303 -10.99 4.82 4.35
C HIS A 303 -12.53 4.96 4.52
N PRO A 304 -13.13 6.13 4.28
CA PRO A 304 -12.59 7.32 3.58
C PRO A 304 -11.90 8.35 4.48
N GLY A 305 -11.40 7.97 5.65
CA GLY A 305 -10.58 8.85 6.47
C GLY A 305 -9.16 9.02 5.92
N PHE A 306 -8.35 9.84 6.62
CA PHE A 306 -6.97 10.08 6.22
C PHE A 306 -6.16 8.76 6.28
N PRO A 307 -5.49 8.35 5.18
CA PRO A 307 -4.86 7.05 5.12
C PRO A 307 -3.59 6.97 5.97
N THR A 308 -3.47 5.90 6.75
CA THR A 308 -2.26 5.64 7.54
C THR A 308 -1.00 5.52 6.67
N ASP A 309 -1.13 5.09 5.41
CA ASP A 309 -0.01 5.01 4.45
C ASP A 309 0.50 6.38 3.98
N MET A 310 -0.18 7.46 4.32
CA MET A 310 0.27 8.85 4.11
C MET A 310 0.76 9.53 5.39
N GLN A 311 0.70 8.86 6.53
CA GLN A 311 1.04 9.47 7.81
C GLN A 311 2.50 9.97 7.84
N ALA A 312 3.46 9.13 7.46
CA ALA A 312 4.88 9.49 7.51
C ALA A 312 5.21 10.67 6.58
N GLN A 313 4.72 10.63 5.34
CA GLN A 313 4.93 11.71 4.37
C GLN A 313 4.31 13.02 4.85
N PHE A 314 3.13 12.96 5.44
CA PHE A 314 2.44 14.16 5.93
C PHE A 314 3.13 14.74 7.18
N THR A 315 3.70 13.91 8.06
CA THR A 315 4.53 14.41 9.15
C THR A 315 5.80 15.12 8.64
N ALA A 316 6.37 14.65 7.54
CA ALA A 316 7.46 15.35 6.86
C ALA A 316 7.02 16.75 6.38
N LEU A 317 5.84 16.85 5.77
CA LEU A 317 5.27 18.15 5.38
C LEU A 317 5.05 19.08 6.58
N MET A 318 4.62 18.55 7.71
CA MET A 318 4.42 19.34 8.94
C MET A 318 5.70 20.05 9.42
N THR A 319 6.88 19.51 9.08
CA THR A 319 8.16 20.11 9.48
C THR A 319 8.41 21.48 8.84
N VAL A 320 7.80 21.79 7.72
CA VAL A 320 7.97 23.07 7.00
C VAL A 320 6.82 24.05 7.24
N ALA A 321 5.76 23.61 7.87
CA ALA A 321 4.64 24.48 8.24
C ALA A 321 4.90 25.18 9.58
N LYS A 322 4.74 26.51 9.62
CA LYS A 322 4.94 27.27 10.87
C LYS A 322 3.89 26.91 11.92
N GLY A 323 4.33 26.69 13.13
CA GLY A 323 3.49 26.35 14.26
C GLY A 323 3.62 24.89 14.68
N GLU A 324 2.68 24.45 15.48
CA GLU A 324 2.64 23.11 16.04
C GLU A 324 1.53 22.29 15.40
N SER A 325 1.92 21.25 14.69
CA SER A 325 1.00 20.29 14.10
C SER A 325 0.88 19.04 14.96
N THR A 326 -0.23 18.34 14.86
CA THR A 326 -0.41 17.02 15.49
C THR A 326 -0.81 15.96 14.48
N MET A 327 -0.25 14.78 14.66
CA MET A 327 -0.63 13.58 13.93
C MET A 327 -1.08 12.51 14.92
N VAL A 328 -2.34 12.08 14.83
CA VAL A 328 -2.87 10.98 15.62
C VAL A 328 -2.91 9.73 14.76
N GLU A 329 -2.17 8.69 15.13
CA GLU A 329 -2.13 7.41 14.43
C GLU A 329 -3.05 6.41 15.14
N THR A 330 -4.17 6.06 14.52
CA THR A 330 -5.17 5.17 15.13
C THR A 330 -5.15 3.75 14.59
N VAL A 331 -4.44 3.50 13.49
CA VAL A 331 -4.49 2.21 12.79
C VAL A 331 -3.36 1.29 13.23
N PHE A 332 -2.13 1.81 13.34
CA PHE A 332 -0.96 1.04 13.74
C PHE A 332 -0.26 1.66 14.95
N GLU A 333 -0.05 0.86 15.98
CA GLU A 333 0.48 1.32 17.27
C GLU A 333 1.95 1.70 17.27
N ASN A 334 2.72 1.31 16.24
CA ASN A 334 4.16 1.55 16.17
C ASN A 334 4.56 2.17 14.83
N ARG A 335 3.98 3.32 14.49
CA ARG A 335 4.21 3.94 13.19
C ARG A 335 4.81 5.36 13.25
N PHE A 336 5.56 5.67 14.30
CA PHE A 336 6.28 6.94 14.41
C PHE A 336 7.81 6.78 14.42
N GLN A 337 8.35 5.64 14.02
CA GLN A 337 9.80 5.37 14.05
C GLN A 337 10.59 6.36 13.17
N HIS A 338 10.02 6.83 12.07
CA HIS A 338 10.66 7.83 11.21
C HIS A 338 10.93 9.17 11.94
N LEU A 339 10.15 9.50 12.96
CA LEU A 339 10.37 10.73 13.74
C LEU A 339 11.67 10.68 14.55
N GLU A 340 12.07 9.49 15.01
CA GLU A 340 13.37 9.32 15.68
C GLU A 340 14.54 9.60 14.71
N GLU A 341 14.42 9.14 13.46
CA GLU A 341 15.42 9.45 12.44
C GLU A 341 15.39 10.94 12.06
N MET A 342 14.23 11.58 12.01
CA MET A 342 14.10 13.02 11.76
C MET A 342 14.68 13.86 12.90
N ARG A 343 14.71 13.36 14.13
CA ARG A 343 15.41 14.04 15.26
C ARG A 343 16.89 14.20 15.00
N ARG A 344 17.53 13.26 14.29
CA ARG A 344 18.92 13.40 13.84
C ARG A 344 19.11 14.61 12.92
N MET A 345 18.04 15.01 12.24
CA MET A 345 18.02 16.17 11.37
C MET A 345 17.61 17.46 12.09
N GLY A 346 17.42 17.40 13.40
CA GLY A 346 17.08 18.55 14.24
C GLY A 346 15.58 18.80 14.43
N LEU A 347 14.73 17.83 14.09
CA LEU A 347 13.28 17.95 14.33
C LEU A 347 12.97 17.97 15.83
N HIS A 348 12.14 18.94 16.23
CA HIS A 348 11.51 18.97 17.56
C HIS A 348 10.14 18.31 17.48
N SER A 349 10.02 17.15 18.08
CA SER A 349 8.78 16.39 18.15
C SER A 349 8.63 15.69 19.49
N GLU A 350 7.39 15.46 19.89
CA GLU A 350 7.03 14.73 21.09
C GLU A 350 5.95 13.71 20.76
N ILE A 351 6.12 12.48 21.22
CA ILE A 351 5.15 11.41 21.02
C ILE A 351 4.54 11.06 22.36
N ILE A 352 3.22 11.23 22.47
CA ILE A 352 2.44 10.86 23.66
C ILE A 352 1.36 9.88 23.19
N ARG A 353 1.50 8.62 23.55
CA ARG A 353 0.62 7.51 23.13
C ARG A 353 0.55 7.42 21.60
N ASP A 354 -0.61 7.67 21.03
CA ASP A 354 -0.90 7.62 19.60
C ASP A 354 -0.72 8.96 18.87
N THR A 355 -0.28 10.00 19.58
CA THR A 355 -0.21 11.37 19.06
C THR A 355 1.23 11.87 18.99
N ALA A 356 1.63 12.32 17.82
CA ALA A 356 2.88 13.04 17.60
C ALA A 356 2.60 14.55 17.50
N ARG A 357 3.31 15.36 18.28
CA ARG A 357 3.37 16.80 18.17
C ARG A 357 4.62 17.18 17.41
N ILE A 358 4.47 18.01 16.38
CA ILE A 358 5.56 18.40 15.49
C ILE A 358 5.66 19.91 15.46
N VAL A 359 6.80 20.44 15.88
CA VAL A 359 7.11 21.87 15.81
C VAL A 359 7.74 22.14 14.45
N GLY A 360 6.95 22.79 13.57
CA GLY A 360 7.37 23.11 12.22
C GLY A 360 7.96 24.50 12.06
N GLY A 361 8.52 24.76 10.88
CA GLY A 361 9.09 26.05 10.53
C GLY A 361 10.51 26.29 11.07
N GLN A 362 11.11 25.32 11.75
CA GLN A 362 12.51 25.37 12.18
C GLN A 362 13.40 24.74 11.11
N PRO A 363 14.61 25.28 10.86
CA PRO A 363 15.52 24.70 9.88
C PRO A 363 15.99 23.31 10.34
N LEU A 364 15.93 22.35 9.39
CA LEU A 364 16.50 21.01 9.59
C LEU A 364 17.88 20.92 8.94
N GLN A 365 18.71 20.02 9.47
CA GLN A 365 20.05 19.74 8.96
C GLN A 365 20.11 18.36 8.36
N GLY A 366 20.77 18.21 7.22
CA GLY A 366 21.04 16.91 6.61
C GLY A 366 21.82 16.00 7.54
N ALA A 367 21.51 14.71 7.49
CA ALA A 367 22.14 13.67 8.32
C ALA A 367 22.11 12.32 7.60
N GLU A 368 22.87 11.38 8.13
CA GLU A 368 22.69 9.97 7.77
C GLU A 368 21.50 9.39 8.55
N VAL A 369 20.52 8.85 7.84
CA VAL A 369 19.32 8.28 8.42
C VAL A 369 19.03 6.91 7.81
N LEU A 370 18.30 6.08 8.55
CA LEU A 370 17.96 4.74 8.12
C LEU A 370 16.44 4.60 7.95
N SER A 371 16.05 4.06 6.83
CA SER A 371 14.65 3.69 6.59
C SER A 371 14.20 2.60 7.57
N THR A 372 13.09 2.83 8.24
CA THR A 372 12.51 1.87 9.20
C THR A 372 11.41 1.02 8.58
N ASP A 373 10.76 1.53 7.55
CA ASP A 373 9.70 0.88 6.80
C ASP A 373 9.48 1.60 5.45
N LEU A 374 8.59 1.07 4.63
CA LEU A 374 8.32 1.58 3.28
C LEU A 374 7.95 3.08 3.26
N ARG A 375 6.98 3.49 4.07
CA ARG A 375 6.49 4.89 4.01
C ARG A 375 7.43 5.85 4.71
N ALA A 376 8.11 5.40 5.76
CA ALA A 376 9.19 6.13 6.39
C ALA A 376 10.34 6.42 5.40
N SER A 377 10.65 5.49 4.52
CA SER A 377 11.69 5.68 3.48
C SER A 377 11.41 6.92 2.63
N ALA A 378 10.19 7.01 2.11
CA ALA A 378 9.78 8.17 1.32
C ALA A 378 9.79 9.46 2.13
N ALA A 379 9.26 9.43 3.36
CA ALA A 379 9.22 10.59 4.25
C ALA A 379 10.63 11.13 4.56
N LEU A 380 11.61 10.27 4.81
CA LEU A 380 12.99 10.68 5.07
C LEU A 380 13.64 11.30 3.83
N ILE A 381 13.41 10.75 2.66
CA ILE A 381 13.88 11.33 1.39
C ILE A 381 13.28 12.73 1.18
N LEU A 382 11.97 12.88 1.38
CA LEU A 382 11.30 14.17 1.26
C LEU A 382 11.83 15.19 2.27
N THR A 383 12.07 14.78 3.51
CA THR A 383 12.67 15.65 4.53
C THR A 383 14.07 16.08 4.12
N GLY A 384 14.85 15.20 3.49
CA GLY A 384 16.16 15.53 2.93
C GLY A 384 16.12 16.63 1.87
N LEU A 385 15.04 16.73 1.11
CA LEU A 385 14.88 17.78 0.09
C LEU A 385 14.85 19.20 0.68
N VAL A 386 14.36 19.35 1.90
CA VAL A 386 14.19 20.66 2.58
C VAL A 386 15.19 20.92 3.68
N ALA A 387 15.91 19.91 4.15
CA ALA A 387 16.98 20.05 5.13
C ALA A 387 18.18 20.77 4.52
N GLN A 388 18.96 21.48 5.32
CA GLN A 388 20.21 22.12 4.88
C GLN A 388 21.32 21.08 4.78
N GLY A 389 22.08 21.08 3.69
CA GLY A 389 23.18 20.17 3.47
C GLY A 389 22.76 18.81 2.91
N GLU A 390 23.61 17.83 3.14
CA GLU A 390 23.44 16.48 2.57
C GLU A 390 22.70 15.54 3.51
N THR A 391 21.72 14.84 3.00
CA THR A 391 21.04 13.75 3.70
C THR A 391 21.33 12.44 2.95
N VAL A 392 21.71 11.41 3.70
CA VAL A 392 21.94 10.06 3.18
C VAL A 392 20.93 9.11 3.80
N VAL A 393 20.13 8.47 2.95
CA VAL A 393 19.09 7.52 3.39
C VAL A 393 19.53 6.10 3.05
N GLY A 394 19.69 5.26 4.07
CA GLY A 394 20.05 3.85 3.94
C GLY A 394 18.86 2.90 4.05
N LYS A 395 19.12 1.60 3.91
CA LYS A 395 18.11 0.52 3.94
C LYS A 395 17.01 0.68 2.89
N LEU A 396 17.41 0.92 1.64
CA LEU A 396 16.49 1.17 0.52
C LEU A 396 15.64 -0.03 0.12
N VAL A 397 15.93 -1.21 0.66
CA VAL A 397 15.08 -2.40 0.49
C VAL A 397 13.62 -2.12 0.87
N HIS A 398 13.38 -1.24 1.83
CA HIS A 398 12.03 -0.83 2.21
C HIS A 398 11.38 0.04 1.13
N LEU A 399 12.13 0.96 0.53
CA LEU A 399 11.64 1.85 -0.52
C LEU A 399 11.21 1.06 -1.77
N ASP A 400 12.04 0.10 -2.19
CA ASP A 400 11.83 -0.69 -3.41
C ASP A 400 10.60 -1.61 -3.35
N ARG A 401 10.02 -1.80 -2.16
CA ARG A 401 8.78 -2.54 -1.98
C ARG A 401 7.56 -1.82 -2.53
N GLY A 402 7.57 -0.49 -2.61
CA GLY A 402 6.39 0.29 -2.96
C GLY A 402 6.60 1.50 -3.85
N TYR A 403 7.82 1.88 -4.16
CA TYR A 403 8.12 3.02 -5.05
C TYR A 403 9.04 2.59 -6.19
N TYR A 404 8.56 2.84 -7.41
CA TYR A 404 9.31 2.57 -8.63
C TYR A 404 10.04 3.82 -9.10
N ARG A 405 11.38 3.75 -9.20
CA ARG A 405 12.23 4.86 -9.65
C ARG A 405 11.95 6.19 -8.94
N PHE A 406 11.74 6.12 -7.63
CA PHE A 406 11.34 7.29 -6.84
C PHE A 406 12.33 8.44 -6.93
N HIS A 407 13.62 8.15 -6.81
CA HIS A 407 14.68 9.17 -6.93
C HIS A 407 14.76 9.76 -8.34
N GLU A 408 14.57 8.95 -9.38
CA GLU A 408 14.58 9.42 -10.77
C GLU A 408 13.38 10.35 -11.05
N LYS A 409 12.20 10.01 -10.55
CA LYS A 409 10.99 10.84 -10.65
C LYS A 409 11.18 12.18 -9.96
N LEU A 410 11.77 12.18 -8.75
CA LEU A 410 12.10 13.41 -8.04
C LEU A 410 13.16 14.24 -8.78
N ALA A 411 14.20 13.60 -9.33
CA ALA A 411 15.22 14.28 -10.11
C ALA A 411 14.66 14.95 -11.36
N GLN A 412 13.73 14.30 -12.05
CA GLN A 412 13.02 14.88 -13.20
C GLN A 412 12.21 16.12 -12.85
N LEU A 413 11.74 16.21 -11.60
CA LEU A 413 11.04 17.39 -11.08
C LEU A 413 11.99 18.49 -10.59
N GLY A 414 13.30 18.26 -10.64
CA GLY A 414 14.31 19.23 -10.27
C GLY A 414 15.01 18.97 -8.93
N ALA A 415 14.75 17.87 -8.26
CA ALA A 415 15.46 17.51 -7.03
C ALA A 415 16.93 17.16 -7.30
N LYS A 416 17.79 17.59 -6.40
CA LYS A 416 19.22 17.21 -6.38
C LYS A 416 19.37 15.93 -5.58
N ILE A 417 19.16 14.80 -6.23
CA ILE A 417 19.08 13.49 -5.64
C ILE A 417 19.73 12.44 -6.52
N GLN A 418 20.40 11.48 -5.92
CA GLN A 418 20.95 10.34 -6.63
C GLN A 418 20.96 9.08 -5.76
N ARG A 419 20.91 7.93 -6.42
CA ARG A 419 21.06 6.63 -5.79
C ARG A 419 22.45 6.11 -6.10
N ILE A 420 23.20 5.74 -5.06
CA ILE A 420 24.59 5.31 -5.16
C ILE A 420 24.78 3.94 -4.51
N GLU A 421 25.81 3.22 -4.96
CA GLU A 421 26.31 2.06 -4.25
C GLU A 421 27.30 2.54 -3.18
N ALA A 422 27.06 2.21 -1.91
CA ALA A 422 28.00 2.45 -0.84
C ALA A 422 29.07 1.34 -0.82
N SER A 423 30.33 1.69 -0.59
CA SER A 423 31.40 0.73 -0.39
C SER A 423 31.20 0.00 0.97
N ASP A 424 31.63 -1.27 1.03
CA ASP A 424 31.56 -2.09 2.24
C ASP A 424 32.42 -1.57 3.40
N GLU A 425 33.11 -0.44 3.21
CA GLU A 425 33.97 0.21 4.22
C GLU A 425 33.22 1.21 5.11
N ASP A 426 31.91 1.42 4.83
CA ASP A 426 31.06 2.41 5.55
C ASP A 426 30.09 1.76 6.56
N GLU A 427 30.33 0.48 6.98
CA GLU A 427 29.57 -0.21 8.03
C GLU A 427 30.24 -0.07 9.42
#